data_8d6df38e29a1e6582547cb1acea1b2bb
#
_entry.id   8d6df38e29a1e6582547cb1acea1b2bb
#
_cell.length_a   1.000
_cell.length_b   1.000
_cell.length_c   1.000
_cell.angle_alpha   90.00
_cell.angle_beta   90.00
_cell.angle_gamma   90.00
#
_symmetry.space_group_name_H-M   'P 1'
#
loop_
_entity.id
_entity.type
_entity.pdbx_description
1 polymer ?
#
loop_
_entity_poly.entity_id
_entity_poly.type
_entity_poly.pdbx_seq_one_letter_code
_entity_poly.pdbx_strand_id
1 'polypeptide(L)'
;MGTPQFAVPSLKALIEAGHEVCGVFSQPDKPVGRHQNKLKPTPVKECALSYQAAGRDIPVYQPEKLRDGTALAILKELAPELIVVAAYGRILPDDILALPPKGCINVHSSLLPKYRGAAPINWAILNGEKETGVTIMHMAAELDAGDIILQTATPIHPEEDAEMLYGRLAELGGPLLVEAVA
;
A
#
# COMPACT_ATOMS: atom_id res chain seq x y z
N MET A 1 4.96 -1.54 2.80
CA MET A 1 5.28 -1.80 1.38
C MET A 1 4.28 -1.09 0.48
N GLY A 2 4.73 -0.22 -0.39
CA GLY A 2 3.86 0.56 -1.28
C GLY A 2 4.66 1.35 -2.30
N THR A 3 4.00 1.78 -3.37
CA THR A 3 4.70 2.42 -4.50
C THR A 3 4.05 3.74 -4.91
N PRO A 4 2.78 3.78 -5.38
CA PRO A 4 2.18 4.99 -5.92
C PRO A 4 1.61 5.91 -4.83
N GLN A 5 1.08 7.03 -5.28
CA GLN A 5 0.45 8.04 -4.41
C GLN A 5 -0.66 7.46 -3.52
N PHE A 6 -1.37 6.43 -3.97
CA PHE A 6 -2.41 5.76 -3.18
C PHE A 6 -1.90 5.25 -1.81
N ALA A 7 -0.66 4.81 -1.74
CA ALA A 7 -0.05 4.29 -0.51
C ALA A 7 0.47 5.38 0.44
N VAL A 8 0.62 6.62 -0.03
CA VAL A 8 1.20 7.71 0.76
C VAL A 8 0.36 8.08 1.98
N PRO A 9 -0.97 8.29 1.90
CA PRO A 9 -1.78 8.55 3.09
C PRO A 9 -1.71 7.44 4.14
N SER A 10 -1.63 6.19 3.73
CA SER A 10 -1.46 5.05 4.65
C SER A 10 -0.14 5.12 5.41
N LEU A 11 0.97 5.41 4.73
CA LEU A 11 2.28 5.58 5.38
C LEU A 11 2.27 6.75 6.37
N LYS A 12 1.77 7.90 5.94
CA LYS A 12 1.65 9.09 6.80
C LYS A 12 0.81 8.80 8.04
N ALA A 13 -0.35 8.16 7.87
CA ALA A 13 -1.26 7.85 8.97
C ALA A 13 -0.58 6.96 10.03
N LEU A 14 0.16 5.94 9.62
CA LEU A 14 0.90 5.07 10.54
C LEU A 14 1.97 5.85 11.32
N ILE A 15 2.75 6.68 10.64
CA ILE A 15 3.81 7.49 11.27
C ILE A 15 3.20 8.49 12.26
N GLU A 16 2.16 9.20 11.86
CA GLU A 16 1.49 10.22 12.67
C GLU A 16 0.72 9.63 13.86
N ALA A 17 0.25 8.38 13.73
CA ALA A 17 -0.34 7.64 14.84
C ALA A 17 0.69 7.13 15.88
N GLY A 18 1.98 7.32 15.64
CA GLY A 18 3.05 6.94 16.56
C GLY A 18 3.55 5.51 16.39
N HIS A 19 3.17 4.81 15.32
CA HIS A 19 3.74 3.50 15.03
C HIS A 19 5.21 3.62 14.62
N GLU A 20 6.01 2.68 15.08
CA GLU A 20 7.40 2.53 14.63
C GLU A 20 7.44 1.90 13.24
N VAL A 21 7.76 2.72 12.24
CA VAL A 21 7.96 2.24 10.86
C VAL A 21 9.43 1.88 10.71
N CYS A 22 9.77 0.60 10.89
CA CYS A 22 11.15 0.12 10.85
C CYS A 22 11.75 0.07 9.43
N GLY A 23 10.93 0.15 8.39
CA GLY A 23 11.39 0.21 7.02
C GLY A 23 10.26 0.40 6.03
N VAL A 24 10.59 1.00 4.90
CA VAL A 24 9.67 1.23 3.78
C VAL A 24 10.22 0.50 2.55
N PHE A 25 9.39 -0.34 1.96
CA PHE A 25 9.70 -1.04 0.71
C PHE A 25 8.87 -0.44 -0.41
N SER A 26 9.53 -0.07 -1.49
CA SER A 26 8.91 0.48 -2.69
C SER A 26 9.53 -0.15 -3.93
N GLN A 27 8.83 -0.06 -5.06
CA GLN A 27 9.40 -0.44 -6.34
C GLN A 27 10.61 0.44 -6.69
N PRO A 28 11.55 -0.04 -7.49
CA PRO A 28 12.67 0.78 -7.98
C PRO A 28 12.20 2.07 -8.66
N ASP A 29 13.01 3.11 -8.57
CA ASP A 29 12.79 4.36 -9.27
C ASP A 29 12.68 4.12 -10.77
N LYS A 30 11.80 4.84 -11.44
CA LYS A 30 11.59 4.70 -12.88
C LYS A 30 12.27 5.82 -13.66
N PRO A 31 12.88 5.50 -14.82
CA PRO A 31 13.38 6.52 -15.71
C PRO A 31 12.25 7.37 -16.27
N VAL A 32 12.45 8.68 -16.31
CA VAL A 32 11.50 9.66 -16.83
C VAL A 32 12.17 10.63 -17.79
N GLY A 33 11.36 11.32 -18.59
CA GLY A 33 11.81 12.28 -19.59
C GLY A 33 12.04 11.66 -20.95
N ARG A 34 12.19 12.54 -21.96
CA ARG A 34 12.27 12.16 -23.38
C ARG A 34 13.44 11.21 -23.71
N HIS A 35 14.52 11.27 -22.93
CA HIS A 35 15.72 10.44 -23.08
C HIS A 35 15.93 9.44 -21.94
N GLN A 36 14.98 9.31 -21.03
CA GLN A 36 15.02 8.38 -19.88
C GLN A 36 16.30 8.50 -19.02
N ASN A 37 16.91 9.67 -18.96
CA ASN A 37 18.19 9.90 -18.27
C ASN A 37 18.03 10.40 -16.84
N LYS A 38 16.80 10.59 -16.36
CA LYS A 38 16.52 10.95 -14.95
C LYS A 38 15.67 9.87 -14.31
N LEU A 39 16.08 9.44 -13.12
CA LEU A 39 15.29 8.56 -12.29
C LEU A 39 14.35 9.41 -11.43
N LYS A 40 13.07 9.04 -11.42
CA LYS A 40 12.07 9.64 -10.54
C LYS A 40 11.78 8.70 -9.37
N PRO A 41 11.93 9.17 -8.13
CA PRO A 41 11.54 8.40 -6.96
C PRO A 41 10.05 8.07 -6.99
N THR A 42 9.69 6.95 -6.39
CA THR A 42 8.28 6.62 -6.19
C THR A 42 7.66 7.59 -5.18
N PRO A 43 6.34 7.86 -5.23
CA PRO A 43 5.67 8.72 -4.24
C PRO A 43 5.87 8.26 -2.80
N VAL A 44 5.87 6.95 -2.55
CA VAL A 44 6.13 6.39 -1.21
C VAL A 44 7.56 6.65 -0.76
N LYS A 45 8.55 6.50 -1.64
CA LYS A 45 9.94 6.86 -1.34
C LYS A 45 10.08 8.35 -1.03
N GLU A 46 9.50 9.23 -1.85
CA GLU A 46 9.51 10.68 -1.60
C GLU A 46 8.93 11.03 -0.23
N CYS A 47 7.82 10.39 0.13
CA CYS A 47 7.21 10.56 1.44
C CYS A 47 8.15 10.14 2.58
N ALA A 48 8.74 8.94 2.50
CA ALA A 48 9.69 8.46 3.49
C ALA A 48 10.91 9.37 3.63
N LEU A 49 11.47 9.84 2.52
CA LEU A 49 12.60 10.77 2.52
C LEU A 49 12.25 12.11 3.17
N SER A 50 11.02 12.60 3.03
CA SER A 50 10.56 13.82 3.70
C SER A 50 10.55 13.67 5.22
N TYR A 51 10.20 12.51 5.74
CA TYR A 51 10.28 12.21 7.18
C TYR A 51 11.72 12.03 7.65
N GLN A 52 12.60 11.45 6.85
CA GLN A 52 14.03 11.39 7.15
C GLN A 52 14.62 12.81 7.28
N ALA A 53 14.28 13.71 6.37
CA ALA A 53 14.70 15.12 6.43
C ALA A 53 14.18 15.82 7.70
N ALA A 54 13.07 15.37 8.26
CA ALA A 54 12.52 15.86 9.53
C ALA A 54 13.07 15.12 10.76
N GLY A 55 14.10 14.28 10.61
CA GLY A 55 14.78 13.59 11.72
C GLY A 55 14.19 12.24 12.10
N ARG A 56 13.29 11.67 11.30
CA ARG A 56 12.78 10.32 11.50
C ARG A 56 13.68 9.29 10.82
N ASP A 57 14.09 8.27 11.53
CA ASP A 57 14.88 7.17 10.97
C ASP A 57 13.96 6.14 10.30
N ILE A 58 13.67 6.34 9.03
CA ILE A 58 12.81 5.46 8.22
C ILE A 58 13.60 5.02 6.98
N PRO A 59 14.30 3.88 7.01
CA PRO A 59 15.06 3.40 5.86
C PRO A 59 14.14 2.97 4.72
N VAL A 60 14.59 3.22 3.49
CA VAL A 60 13.89 2.86 2.25
C VAL A 60 14.65 1.77 1.52
N TYR A 61 13.94 0.73 1.13
CA TYR A 61 14.46 -0.41 0.38
C TYR A 61 13.69 -0.56 -0.94
N GLN A 62 14.42 -0.79 -2.02
CA GLN A 62 13.85 -0.89 -3.37
C GLN A 62 14.37 -2.16 -4.08
N PRO A 63 14.09 -3.36 -3.54
CA PRO A 63 14.56 -4.59 -4.16
C PRO A 63 13.92 -4.79 -5.54
N GLU A 64 14.74 -5.18 -6.52
CA GLU A 64 14.25 -5.48 -7.87
C GLU A 64 13.43 -6.76 -7.92
N LYS A 65 13.74 -7.70 -7.03
CA LYS A 65 13.08 -9.01 -6.93
C LYS A 65 12.78 -9.34 -5.47
N LEU A 66 11.66 -10.01 -5.24
CA LEU A 66 11.29 -10.50 -3.90
C LEU A 66 11.65 -11.97 -3.66
N ARG A 67 11.92 -12.73 -4.74
CA ARG A 67 12.13 -14.19 -4.67
C ARG A 67 13.60 -14.60 -4.64
N ASP A 68 14.53 -13.66 -4.72
CA ASP A 68 15.98 -13.93 -4.71
C ASP A 68 16.59 -14.01 -3.30
N GLY A 69 15.78 -13.83 -2.26
CA GLY A 69 16.19 -13.87 -0.86
C GLY A 69 16.70 -12.54 -0.29
N THR A 70 16.98 -11.54 -1.11
CA THR A 70 17.49 -10.24 -0.65
C THR A 70 16.48 -9.50 0.24
N ALA A 71 15.23 -9.38 -0.22
CA ALA A 71 14.16 -8.73 0.55
C ALA A 71 13.86 -9.49 1.86
N LEU A 72 13.82 -10.81 1.80
CA LEU A 72 13.61 -11.65 2.99
C LEU A 72 14.71 -11.46 4.03
N ALA A 73 15.98 -11.39 3.61
CA ALA A 73 17.11 -11.16 4.51
C ALA A 73 16.99 -9.80 5.24
N ILE A 74 16.64 -8.74 4.51
CA ILE A 74 16.41 -7.40 5.07
C ILE A 74 15.25 -7.45 6.08
N LEU A 75 14.14 -8.08 5.72
CA LEU A 75 12.96 -8.18 6.59
C LEU A 75 13.26 -8.98 7.85
N LYS A 76 14.08 -10.03 7.79
CA LYS A 76 14.52 -10.78 8.97
C LYS A 76 15.32 -9.91 9.93
N GLU A 77 16.21 -9.06 9.43
CA GLU A 77 16.96 -8.12 10.26
C GLU A 77 16.08 -7.05 10.89
N LEU A 78 15.13 -6.51 10.13
CA LEU A 78 14.16 -5.53 10.63
C LEU A 78 13.19 -6.12 11.65
N ALA A 79 12.91 -7.40 11.57
CA ALA A 79 11.99 -8.15 12.44
C ALA A 79 10.64 -7.44 12.66
N PRO A 80 9.89 -7.08 11.60
CA PRO A 80 8.62 -6.39 11.75
C PRO A 80 7.59 -7.28 12.44
N GLU A 81 6.78 -6.72 13.33
CA GLU A 81 5.64 -7.42 13.91
C GLU A 81 4.51 -7.61 12.88
N LEU A 82 4.37 -6.66 11.97
CA LEU A 82 3.32 -6.60 10.95
C LEU A 82 3.91 -6.00 9.67
N ILE A 83 3.50 -6.51 8.53
CA ILE A 83 3.76 -5.88 7.23
C ILE A 83 2.46 -5.31 6.70
N VAL A 84 2.46 -4.01 6.39
CA VAL A 84 1.36 -3.32 5.73
C VAL A 84 1.68 -3.14 4.26
N VAL A 85 0.75 -3.52 3.41
CA VAL A 85 0.88 -3.41 1.95
C VAL A 85 -0.22 -2.50 1.41
N ALA A 86 0.16 -1.53 0.59
CA ALA A 86 -0.77 -0.67 -0.13
C ALA A 86 -0.23 -0.42 -1.53
N ALA A 87 -0.85 -1.00 -2.53
CA ALA A 87 -0.46 -0.85 -3.94
C ALA A 87 1.06 -1.02 -4.16
N TYR A 88 1.63 -2.09 -3.65
CA TYR A 88 3.07 -2.34 -3.79
C TYR A 88 3.46 -2.69 -5.23
N GLY A 89 2.56 -3.35 -5.95
CA GLY A 89 2.77 -3.71 -7.35
C GLY A 89 3.54 -5.02 -7.57
N ARG A 90 3.72 -5.83 -6.53
CA ARG A 90 4.32 -7.15 -6.59
C ARG A 90 3.62 -8.12 -5.65
N ILE A 91 3.55 -9.38 -6.08
CA ILE A 91 3.04 -10.47 -5.25
C ILE A 91 4.12 -10.83 -4.21
N LEU A 92 3.74 -10.81 -2.94
CA LEU A 92 4.61 -11.25 -1.86
C LEU A 92 4.74 -12.78 -1.88
N PRO A 93 5.98 -13.30 -1.87
CA PRO A 93 6.18 -14.75 -1.76
C PRO A 93 5.79 -15.26 -0.35
N ASP A 94 5.51 -16.56 -0.26
CA ASP A 94 5.00 -17.19 0.96
C ASP A 94 5.92 -17.03 2.17
N ASP A 95 7.24 -17.04 1.96
CA ASP A 95 8.23 -16.83 3.02
C ASP A 95 8.17 -15.43 3.63
N ILE A 96 7.86 -14.42 2.83
CA ILE A 96 7.62 -13.05 3.32
C ILE A 96 6.26 -12.95 4.01
N LEU A 97 5.21 -13.55 3.44
CA LEU A 97 3.88 -13.55 4.04
C LEU A 97 3.87 -14.19 5.44
N ALA A 98 4.67 -15.24 5.64
CA ALA A 98 4.75 -15.97 6.90
C ALA A 98 5.70 -15.36 7.94
N LEU A 99 6.51 -14.37 7.55
CA LEU A 99 7.59 -13.86 8.41
C LEU A 99 7.08 -13.09 9.63
N PRO A 100 6.20 -12.06 9.48
CA PRO A 100 5.80 -11.28 10.64
C PRO A 100 4.81 -12.04 11.52
N PRO A 101 4.95 -11.99 12.86
CA PRO A 101 4.08 -12.73 13.76
C PRO A 101 2.61 -12.34 13.69
N LYS A 102 2.32 -11.09 13.32
CA LYS A 102 0.96 -10.59 13.12
C LYS A 102 0.50 -10.67 11.65
N GLY A 103 1.33 -11.26 10.77
CA GLY A 103 1.02 -11.44 9.36
C GLY A 103 1.22 -10.20 8.51
N CYS A 104 0.63 -10.25 7.32
CA CYS A 104 0.62 -9.15 6.37
C CYS A 104 -0.81 -8.71 6.14
N ILE A 105 -1.04 -7.40 6.10
CA ILE A 105 -2.35 -6.81 5.79
C ILE A 105 -2.24 -5.91 4.56
N ASN A 106 -3.34 -5.77 3.84
CA ASN A 106 -3.41 -4.97 2.62
C ASN A 106 -4.51 -3.93 2.70
N VAL A 107 -4.24 -2.76 2.15
CA VAL A 107 -5.22 -1.69 1.92
C VAL A 107 -5.70 -1.83 0.49
N HIS A 108 -6.92 -2.30 0.30
CA HIS A 108 -7.52 -2.55 -1.02
C HIS A 108 -8.63 -1.53 -1.32
N SER A 109 -8.60 -0.95 -2.50
CA SER A 109 -9.50 0.13 -2.91
C SER A 109 -10.81 -0.37 -3.50
N SER A 110 -11.47 -1.28 -2.80
CA SER A 110 -12.84 -1.72 -3.08
C SER A 110 -13.51 -2.24 -1.82
N LEU A 111 -14.82 -2.45 -1.89
CA LEU A 111 -15.58 -3.20 -0.88
C LEU A 111 -15.50 -4.69 -1.23
N LEU A 112 -14.46 -5.38 -0.74
CA LEU A 112 -14.31 -6.82 -0.97
C LEU A 112 -15.54 -7.60 -0.47
N PRO A 113 -15.96 -8.66 -1.13
CA PRO A 113 -15.28 -9.40 -2.21
C PRO A 113 -15.44 -8.80 -3.62
N LYS A 114 -16.11 -7.67 -3.78
CA LYS A 114 -16.21 -7.02 -5.09
C LYS A 114 -14.84 -6.50 -5.54
N TYR A 115 -14.54 -6.66 -6.82
CA TYR A 115 -13.36 -6.08 -7.47
C TYR A 115 -12.03 -6.53 -6.84
N ARG A 116 -11.89 -7.83 -6.62
CA ARG A 116 -10.60 -8.46 -6.34
C ARG A 116 -9.64 -8.24 -7.51
N GLY A 117 -8.36 -8.15 -7.23
CA GLY A 117 -7.34 -8.00 -8.27
C GLY A 117 -7.10 -6.55 -8.70
N ALA A 118 -6.77 -6.37 -9.98
CA ALA A 118 -6.28 -5.10 -10.51
C ALA A 118 -7.38 -4.07 -10.82
N ALA A 119 -7.04 -2.79 -10.68
CA ALA A 119 -7.83 -1.63 -11.09
C ALA A 119 -9.28 -1.59 -10.53
N PRO A 120 -9.49 -1.85 -9.22
CA PRO A 120 -10.85 -1.91 -8.66
C PRO A 120 -11.59 -0.58 -8.77
N ILE A 121 -10.91 0.56 -8.70
CA ILE A 121 -11.49 1.90 -8.83
C ILE A 121 -12.07 2.12 -10.22
N ASN A 122 -11.29 1.79 -11.25
CA ASN A 122 -11.73 1.95 -12.64
C ASN A 122 -12.94 1.07 -12.93
N TRP A 123 -12.94 -0.18 -12.46
CA TRP A 123 -14.05 -1.10 -12.66
C TRP A 123 -15.32 -0.66 -11.93
N ALA A 124 -15.20 -0.11 -10.73
CA ALA A 124 -16.35 0.42 -10.01
C ALA A 124 -17.04 1.55 -10.80
N ILE A 125 -16.26 2.46 -11.38
CA ILE A 125 -16.80 3.55 -12.22
C ILE A 125 -17.40 3.01 -13.53
N LEU A 126 -16.66 2.15 -14.24
CA LEU A 126 -17.10 1.57 -15.51
C LEU A 126 -18.41 0.78 -15.37
N ASN A 127 -18.60 0.09 -14.26
CA ASN A 127 -19.81 -0.67 -13.98
C ASN A 127 -20.95 0.19 -13.41
N GLY A 128 -20.76 1.48 -13.27
CA GLY A 128 -21.78 2.40 -12.77
C GLY A 128 -22.16 2.18 -11.32
N GLU A 129 -21.24 1.67 -10.50
CA GLU A 129 -21.49 1.51 -9.08
C GLU A 129 -21.82 2.84 -8.41
N LYS A 130 -22.73 2.82 -7.46
CA LYS A 130 -23.14 4.00 -6.68
C LYS A 130 -22.35 4.16 -5.40
N GLU A 131 -21.69 3.10 -5.00
CA GLU A 131 -20.90 3.01 -3.78
C GLU A 131 -19.66 2.18 -4.02
N THR A 132 -18.58 2.55 -3.35
CA THR A 132 -17.35 1.79 -3.26
C THR A 132 -16.76 1.99 -1.85
N GLY A 133 -15.51 1.64 -1.66
CA GLY A 133 -14.86 1.85 -0.36
C GLY A 133 -13.44 1.32 -0.33
N VAL A 134 -12.95 1.19 0.88
CA VAL A 134 -11.65 0.62 1.18
C VAL A 134 -11.81 -0.55 2.14
N THR A 135 -11.08 -1.61 1.89
CA THR A 135 -11.00 -2.80 2.75
C THR A 135 -9.59 -2.96 3.28
N ILE A 136 -9.47 -3.13 4.59
CA ILE A 136 -8.25 -3.63 5.24
C ILE A 136 -8.45 -5.13 5.47
N MET A 137 -7.53 -5.95 4.97
CA MET A 137 -7.66 -7.40 4.98
C MET A 137 -6.33 -8.09 5.25
N HIS A 138 -6.38 -9.28 5.79
CA HIS A 138 -5.23 -10.17 5.83
C HIS A 138 -4.84 -10.61 4.42
N MET A 139 -3.54 -10.67 4.17
CA MET A 139 -3.03 -11.23 2.91
C MET A 139 -2.91 -12.75 3.03
N ALA A 140 -3.30 -13.42 1.96
CA ALA A 140 -3.21 -14.87 1.78
C ALA A 140 -2.47 -15.19 0.48
N ALA A 141 -2.20 -16.46 0.22
CA ALA A 141 -1.58 -16.89 -1.03
C ALA A 141 -2.46 -16.58 -2.25
N GLU A 142 -3.78 -16.67 -2.07
CA GLU A 142 -4.74 -16.25 -3.10
C GLU A 142 -4.96 -14.74 -3.05
N LEU A 143 -4.95 -14.11 -4.23
CA LEU A 143 -5.04 -12.66 -4.37
C LEU A 143 -6.37 -12.12 -3.81
N ASP A 144 -6.28 -11.15 -2.90
CA ASP A 144 -7.39 -10.43 -2.29
C ASP A 144 -8.50 -11.33 -1.71
N ALA A 145 -8.12 -12.51 -1.21
CA ALA A 145 -9.03 -13.52 -0.67
C ALA A 145 -8.90 -13.75 0.83
N GLY A 146 -8.01 -13.03 1.51
CA GLY A 146 -7.83 -13.16 2.94
C GLY A 146 -8.99 -12.55 3.76
N ASP A 147 -8.99 -12.81 5.05
CA ASP A 147 -10.04 -12.34 5.96
C ASP A 147 -10.07 -10.81 6.04
N ILE A 148 -11.27 -10.26 5.96
CA ILE A 148 -11.52 -8.82 6.10
C ILE A 148 -11.40 -8.43 7.57
N ILE A 149 -10.63 -7.38 7.83
CA ILE A 149 -10.47 -6.79 9.17
C ILE A 149 -11.46 -5.65 9.36
N LEU A 150 -11.40 -4.66 8.49
CA LEU A 150 -12.30 -3.50 8.49
C LEU A 150 -12.61 -3.07 7.06
N GLN A 151 -13.78 -2.45 6.90
CA GLN A 151 -14.19 -1.80 5.66
C GLN A 151 -14.82 -0.44 5.96
N THR A 152 -14.67 0.49 5.03
CA THR A 152 -15.45 1.73 5.01
C THR A 152 -16.02 1.95 3.63
N ALA A 153 -17.30 2.25 3.57
CA ALA A 153 -18.02 2.54 2.33
C ALA A 153 -18.08 4.06 2.09
N THR A 154 -18.16 4.43 0.82
CA THR A 154 -18.35 5.82 0.40
C THR A 154 -19.13 5.86 -0.91
N PRO A 155 -20.05 6.84 -1.08
CA PRO A 155 -20.72 7.02 -2.37
C PRO A 155 -19.74 7.39 -3.47
N ILE A 156 -20.06 7.00 -4.70
CA ILE A 156 -19.41 7.53 -5.91
C ILE A 156 -20.30 8.66 -6.44
N HIS A 157 -19.75 9.87 -6.54
CA HIS A 157 -20.50 11.01 -7.03
C HIS A 157 -20.64 10.94 -8.56
N PRO A 158 -21.77 11.41 -9.14
CA PRO A 158 -22.01 11.32 -10.59
C PRO A 158 -20.95 11.97 -11.47
N GLU A 159 -20.32 13.04 -10.98
CA GLU A 159 -19.28 13.78 -11.70
C GLU A 159 -17.86 13.31 -11.38
N GLU A 160 -17.71 12.25 -10.56
CA GLU A 160 -16.43 11.78 -10.08
C GLU A 160 -15.78 10.85 -11.11
N ASP A 161 -14.57 11.18 -11.52
CA ASP A 161 -13.75 10.30 -12.35
C ASP A 161 -12.85 9.38 -11.51
N ALA A 162 -12.11 8.51 -12.19
CA ALA A 162 -11.25 7.55 -11.53
C ALA A 162 -10.11 8.21 -10.75
N GLU A 163 -9.59 9.33 -11.20
CA GLU A 163 -8.50 10.05 -10.52
C GLU A 163 -8.99 10.71 -9.22
N MET A 164 -10.14 11.35 -9.27
CA MET A 164 -10.77 11.95 -8.08
C MET A 164 -11.11 10.89 -7.04
N LEU A 165 -11.71 9.79 -7.46
CA LEU A 165 -12.05 8.67 -6.58
C LEU A 165 -10.81 8.01 -6.00
N TYR A 166 -9.77 7.83 -6.78
CA TYR A 166 -8.47 7.33 -6.35
C TYR A 166 -7.89 8.16 -5.19
N GLY A 167 -7.85 9.48 -5.33
CA GLY A 167 -7.37 10.39 -4.30
C GLY A 167 -8.20 10.28 -3.01
N ARG A 168 -9.51 10.24 -3.15
CA ARG A 168 -10.44 10.18 -2.02
C ARG A 168 -10.36 8.84 -1.28
N LEU A 169 -10.27 7.72 -1.98
CA LEU A 169 -10.09 6.40 -1.38
C LEU A 169 -8.72 6.25 -0.69
N ALA A 170 -7.67 6.84 -1.27
CA ALA A 170 -6.36 6.88 -0.63
C ALA A 170 -6.41 7.56 0.74
N GLU A 171 -7.09 8.71 0.83
CA GLU A 171 -7.28 9.45 2.09
C GLU A 171 -8.15 8.68 3.11
N LEU A 172 -9.17 7.96 2.65
CA LEU A 172 -9.99 7.11 3.52
C LEU A 172 -9.21 5.92 4.08
N GLY A 173 -8.26 5.39 3.33
CA GLY A 173 -7.45 4.24 3.72
C GLY A 173 -6.57 4.49 4.93
N GLY A 174 -6.03 5.69 5.09
CA GLY A 174 -5.14 6.03 6.20
C GLY A 174 -5.77 5.84 7.58
N PRO A 175 -6.84 6.55 7.92
CA PRO A 175 -7.53 6.40 9.21
C PRO A 175 -8.06 4.99 9.44
N LEU A 176 -8.62 4.36 8.41
CA LEU A 176 -9.11 2.98 8.51
C LEU A 176 -7.99 1.99 8.84
N LEU A 177 -6.81 2.18 8.23
CA LEU A 177 -5.63 1.37 8.53
C LEU A 177 -5.19 1.54 9.97
N VAL A 178 -5.13 2.77 10.49
CA VAL A 178 -4.76 3.03 11.88
C VAL A 178 -5.73 2.35 12.84
N GLU A 179 -7.03 2.38 12.57
CA GLU A 179 -8.02 1.66 13.35
C GLU A 179 -7.82 0.13 13.29
N ALA A 180 -7.50 -0.41 12.12
CA ALA A 180 -7.27 -1.84 11.93
C ALA A 180 -6.04 -2.36 12.67
N VAL A 181 -5.00 -1.54 12.85
CA VAL A 181 -3.76 -1.94 13.53
C VAL A 181 -3.72 -1.60 15.02
N ALA A 182 -4.72 -0.89 15.51
CA ALA A 182 -4.89 -0.64 16.94
C ALA A 182 -5.34 -1.95 17.65
#